data_102d1804bd38922e081616c26d651f0f
#
_entry.id   102d1804bd38922e081616c26d651f0f
#
_cell.length_a   1.000
_cell.length_b   1.000
_cell.length_c   1.000
_cell.angle_alpha   90.00
_cell.angle_beta   90.00
_cell.angle_gamma   90.00
#
_symmetry.space_group_name_H-M   'P 1'
#
loop_
_entity.id
_entity.type
_entity.pdbx_description
1 polymer ?
#
loop_
_entity_poly.entity_id
_entity_poly.type
_entity_poly.pdbx_seq_one_letter_code
_entity_poly.pdbx_strand_id
1 'polypeptide(L)'
;TSGRPLSSFPVPETVREGMDPLIIGLTRAREELYARIDRRVELMFEQGLADEVRELMQAGYTEQDPGMRGIGYREFFLMRRWGCLTAVGVKELIKRNTRRYAKRQITFFRHIPSVHWFSPSRSAEIRTFIENNLILL
;
A
#
# COMPACT_ATOMS: atom_id res chain seq x y z
N THR A 1 1.23 -26.26 -15.60
CA THR A 1 1.52 -24.84 -15.90
C THR A 1 1.13 -24.59 -17.35
N SER A 2 0.26 -23.60 -17.60
CA SER A 2 -0.32 -23.33 -18.93
C SER A 2 0.68 -22.82 -19.98
N GLY A 3 1.92 -22.50 -19.58
CA GLY A 3 2.93 -21.88 -20.46
C GLY A 3 2.58 -20.48 -20.99
N ARG A 4 1.43 -19.94 -20.60
CA ARG A 4 0.95 -18.62 -21.03
C ARG A 4 1.25 -17.56 -19.96
N PRO A 5 1.65 -16.34 -20.34
CA PRO A 5 1.87 -15.25 -19.38
C PRO A 5 0.55 -14.88 -18.69
N LEU A 6 0.62 -14.48 -17.41
CA LEU A 6 -0.57 -14.09 -16.62
C LEU A 6 -1.38 -12.98 -17.30
N SER A 7 -0.72 -12.06 -18.00
CA SER A 7 -1.37 -10.98 -18.76
C SER A 7 -2.23 -11.45 -19.93
N SER A 8 -2.11 -12.71 -20.35
CA SER A 8 -2.92 -13.29 -21.44
C SER A 8 -4.25 -13.88 -20.97
N PHE A 9 -4.48 -13.93 -19.67
CA PHE A 9 -5.74 -14.36 -19.12
C PHE A 9 -6.66 -13.15 -18.93
N PRO A 10 -7.90 -13.19 -19.46
CA PRO A 10 -8.86 -12.12 -19.22
C PRO A 10 -9.13 -12.05 -17.70
N VAL A 11 -9.17 -10.82 -17.16
CA VAL A 11 -9.69 -10.62 -15.82
C VAL A 11 -11.19 -10.87 -15.89
N PRO A 12 -11.76 -11.80 -15.12
CA PRO A 12 -13.19 -12.04 -15.12
C PRO A 12 -13.92 -10.74 -14.74
N GLU A 13 -14.82 -10.27 -15.56
CA GLU A 13 -15.66 -9.10 -15.27
C GLU A 13 -16.75 -9.41 -14.24
N THR A 14 -16.99 -10.70 -13.99
CA THR A 14 -18.02 -11.18 -13.07
C THR A 14 -17.42 -11.96 -11.92
N VAL A 15 -18.05 -11.88 -10.78
CA VAL A 15 -17.77 -12.74 -9.63
C VAL A 15 -17.95 -14.20 -10.05
N ARG A 16 -17.10 -15.10 -9.54
CA ARG A 16 -17.25 -16.56 -9.83
C ARG A 16 -18.65 -17.01 -9.45
N GLU A 17 -19.24 -17.83 -10.31
CA GLU A 17 -20.54 -18.44 -10.06
C GLU A 17 -20.53 -19.17 -8.71
N GLY A 18 -21.54 -18.93 -7.87
CA GLY A 18 -21.62 -19.47 -6.51
C GLY A 18 -20.83 -18.71 -5.44
N MET A 19 -20.21 -17.55 -5.75
CA MET A 19 -19.58 -16.65 -4.78
C MET A 19 -20.35 -15.33 -4.71
N ASP A 20 -20.77 -14.96 -3.50
CA ASP A 20 -21.31 -13.62 -3.21
C ASP A 20 -20.41 -12.91 -2.17
N PRO A 21 -19.35 -12.24 -2.60
CA PRO A 21 -18.38 -11.65 -1.69
C PRO A 21 -18.91 -10.36 -1.06
N LEU A 22 -18.93 -10.31 0.26
CA LEU A 22 -19.11 -9.06 1.00
C LEU A 22 -17.79 -8.27 1.01
N ILE A 23 -17.70 -7.18 0.24
CA ILE A 23 -16.47 -6.40 0.09
C ILE A 23 -16.56 -5.14 0.94
N ILE A 24 -15.64 -5.03 1.91
CA ILE A 24 -15.54 -3.87 2.80
C ILE A 24 -14.30 -3.07 2.45
N GLY A 25 -14.50 -1.78 2.14
CA GLY A 25 -13.45 -0.80 1.92
C GLY A 25 -13.27 0.09 3.13
N LEU A 26 -12.03 0.34 3.52
CA LEU A 26 -11.71 1.31 4.56
C LEU A 26 -11.19 2.60 3.92
N THR A 27 -11.77 3.73 4.29
CA THR A 27 -11.36 5.04 3.79
C THR A 27 -11.28 6.07 4.91
N ARG A 28 -10.45 7.10 4.69
CA ARG A 28 -10.31 8.27 5.55
C ARG A 28 -10.37 9.54 4.72
N ALA A 29 -10.68 10.66 5.36
CA ALA A 29 -10.47 11.96 4.72
C ALA A 29 -9.03 12.10 4.23
N ARG A 30 -8.85 12.75 3.09
CA ARG A 30 -7.54 12.84 2.43
C ARG A 30 -6.47 13.47 3.32
N GLU A 31 -6.85 14.51 4.02
CA GLU A 31 -5.98 15.28 4.93
C GLU A 31 -5.51 14.40 6.10
N GLU A 32 -6.44 13.66 6.70
CA GLU A 32 -6.13 12.70 7.77
C GLU A 32 -5.19 11.59 7.26
N LEU A 33 -5.49 11.02 6.08
CA LEU A 33 -4.66 9.98 5.49
C LEU A 33 -3.24 10.47 5.25
N TYR A 34 -3.08 11.68 4.73
CA TYR A 34 -1.77 12.27 4.44
C TYR A 34 -1.00 12.58 5.72
N ALA A 35 -1.64 13.13 6.74
CA ALA A 35 -1.01 13.36 8.03
C ALA A 35 -0.52 12.05 8.67
N ARG A 36 -1.29 10.97 8.58
CA ARG A 36 -0.89 9.64 9.06
C ARG A 36 0.29 9.06 8.27
N ILE A 37 0.30 9.23 6.95
CA ILE A 37 1.42 8.82 6.09
C ILE A 37 2.69 9.56 6.53
N ASP A 38 2.61 10.86 6.67
CA ASP A 38 3.76 11.70 7.04
C ASP A 38 4.29 11.31 8.43
N ARG A 39 3.40 11.15 9.42
CA ARG A 39 3.77 10.69 10.76
C ARG A 39 4.40 9.31 10.75
N ARG A 40 3.86 8.37 9.96
CA ARG A 40 4.43 7.02 9.83
C ARG A 40 5.86 7.07 9.29
N VAL A 41 6.13 7.89 8.29
CA VAL A 41 7.48 8.04 7.73
C VAL A 41 8.44 8.62 8.76
N GLU A 42 8.03 9.62 9.55
CA GLU A 42 8.88 10.12 10.64
C GLU A 42 9.22 9.01 11.64
N LEU A 43 8.22 8.25 12.08
CA LEU A 43 8.42 7.12 13.00
C LEU A 43 9.37 6.06 12.42
N MET A 44 9.27 5.74 11.14
CA MET A 44 10.19 4.78 10.51
C MET A 44 11.64 5.24 10.61
N PHE A 45 11.91 6.53 10.41
CA PHE A 45 13.26 7.09 10.58
C PHE A 45 13.69 7.13 12.04
N GLU A 46 12.82 7.49 12.96
CA GLU A 46 13.08 7.44 14.41
C GLU A 46 13.41 6.02 14.88
N GLN A 47 12.83 5.00 14.23
CA GLN A 47 13.05 3.57 14.50
C GLN A 47 14.25 2.98 13.77
N GLY A 48 15.02 3.76 13.03
CA GLY A 48 16.29 3.32 12.45
C GLY A 48 16.22 2.88 10.98
N LEU A 49 15.18 3.21 10.22
CA LEU A 49 15.08 2.85 8.79
C LEU A 49 16.34 3.19 7.99
N ALA A 50 16.98 4.32 8.27
CA ALA A 50 18.17 4.73 7.52
C ALA A 50 19.38 3.82 7.81
N ASP A 51 19.50 3.34 9.03
CA ASP A 51 20.58 2.42 9.44
C ASP A 51 20.32 1.02 8.87
N GLU A 52 19.08 0.54 8.95
CA GLU A 52 18.65 -0.71 8.33
C GLU A 52 18.99 -0.75 6.83
N VAL A 53 18.65 0.29 6.08
CA VAL A 53 18.96 0.35 4.64
C VAL A 53 20.46 0.38 4.39
N ARG A 54 21.22 1.08 5.23
CA ARG A 54 22.71 1.11 5.14
C ARG A 54 23.29 -0.28 5.34
N GLU A 55 22.86 -1.00 6.36
CA GLU A 55 23.31 -2.37 6.65
C GLU A 55 22.98 -3.33 5.50
N LEU A 56 21.76 -3.25 4.96
CA LEU A 56 21.37 -4.04 3.79
C LEU A 56 22.24 -3.74 2.57
N MET A 57 22.55 -2.47 2.30
CA MET A 57 23.46 -2.09 1.22
C MET A 57 24.88 -2.61 1.44
N GLN A 58 25.36 -2.59 2.68
CA GLN A 58 26.68 -3.15 3.04
C GLN A 58 26.73 -4.67 2.90
N ALA A 59 25.60 -5.34 3.17
CA ALA A 59 25.43 -6.78 2.95
C ALA A 59 25.31 -7.16 1.45
N GLY A 60 25.36 -6.17 0.53
CA GLY A 60 25.38 -6.40 -0.91
C GLY A 60 24.02 -6.32 -1.58
N TYR A 61 22.93 -5.99 -0.86
CA TYR A 61 21.62 -5.79 -1.47
C TYR A 61 21.61 -4.55 -2.36
N THR A 62 20.95 -4.67 -3.50
CA THR A 62 20.90 -3.66 -4.56
C THR A 62 19.46 -3.27 -4.90
N GLU A 63 19.28 -2.24 -5.72
CA GLU A 63 17.96 -1.86 -6.25
C GLU A 63 17.30 -2.94 -7.13
N GLN A 64 18.05 -3.98 -7.53
CA GLN A 64 17.55 -5.09 -8.33
C GLN A 64 16.86 -6.16 -7.46
N ASP A 65 17.15 -6.19 -6.18
CA ASP A 65 16.56 -7.15 -5.24
C ASP A 65 15.08 -6.81 -5.00
N PRO A 66 14.18 -7.80 -5.05
CA PRO A 66 12.73 -7.55 -4.96
C PRO A 66 12.32 -6.75 -3.72
N GLY A 67 12.91 -7.03 -2.57
CA GLY A 67 12.64 -6.31 -1.31
C GLY A 67 13.02 -4.83 -1.38
N MET A 68 14.11 -4.50 -2.09
CA MET A 68 14.62 -3.14 -2.21
C MET A 68 13.81 -2.26 -3.17
N ARG A 69 12.89 -2.84 -3.94
CA ARG A 69 11.99 -2.09 -4.87
C ARG A 69 10.78 -1.47 -4.17
N GLY A 70 10.53 -1.84 -2.93
CA GLY A 70 9.43 -1.30 -2.12
C GLY A 70 9.60 0.19 -1.82
N ILE A 71 8.45 0.89 -1.61
CA ILE A 71 8.47 2.25 -1.08
C ILE A 71 9.03 2.19 0.35
N GLY A 72 10.00 3.06 0.64
CA GLY A 72 10.76 3.06 1.89
C GLY A 72 12.22 2.69 1.68
N TYR A 73 12.51 1.80 0.74
CA TYR A 73 13.88 1.36 0.41
C TYR A 73 14.37 1.95 -0.90
N ARG A 74 13.60 1.85 -1.96
CA ARG A 74 14.00 2.33 -3.30
C ARG A 74 14.35 3.82 -3.33
N GLU A 75 13.80 4.62 -2.46
CA GLU A 75 14.06 6.06 -2.40
C GLU A 75 15.50 6.36 -2.02
N PHE A 76 16.14 5.54 -1.19
CA PHE A 76 17.56 5.67 -0.86
C PHE A 76 18.44 5.45 -2.10
N PHE A 77 18.16 4.44 -2.92
CA PHE A 77 18.88 4.19 -4.17
C PHE A 77 18.69 5.32 -5.17
N LEU A 78 17.47 5.83 -5.32
CA LEU A 78 17.17 6.95 -6.20
C LEU A 78 17.92 8.22 -5.79
N MET A 79 17.89 8.58 -4.51
CA MET A 79 18.58 9.76 -4.00
C MET A 79 20.09 9.63 -4.10
N ARG A 80 20.63 8.43 -3.87
CA ARG A 80 22.05 8.14 -4.08
C ARG A 80 22.45 8.33 -5.55
N ARG A 81 21.65 7.82 -6.48
CA ARG A 81 21.88 7.96 -7.93
C ARG A 81 21.87 9.43 -8.37
N TRP A 82 21.02 10.25 -7.77
CA TRP A 82 20.94 11.69 -8.06
C TRP A 82 22.03 12.51 -7.36
N GLY A 83 22.89 11.90 -6.58
CA GLY A 83 23.98 12.58 -5.87
C GLY A 83 23.50 13.48 -4.72
N CYS A 84 22.28 13.32 -4.24
CA CYS A 84 21.66 14.17 -3.21
C CYS A 84 21.09 13.37 -2.04
N LEU A 85 21.77 12.28 -1.65
CA LEU A 85 21.34 11.42 -0.55
C LEU A 85 21.40 12.16 0.79
N THR A 86 20.25 12.66 1.23
CA THR A 86 20.07 13.28 2.54
C THR A 86 18.86 12.65 3.24
N ALA A 87 18.89 12.55 4.56
CA ALA A 87 17.77 12.00 5.33
C ALA A 87 16.47 12.77 5.08
N VAL A 88 16.55 14.10 4.99
CA VAL A 88 15.39 14.96 4.70
C VAL A 88 14.84 14.67 3.30
N GLY A 89 15.71 14.63 2.29
CA GLY A 89 15.32 14.36 0.91
C GLY A 89 14.66 12.99 0.74
N VAL A 90 15.22 11.96 1.37
CA VAL A 90 14.66 10.59 1.33
C VAL A 90 13.29 10.57 2.03
N LYS A 91 13.15 11.17 3.21
CA LYS A 91 11.85 11.28 3.91
C LYS A 91 10.77 11.89 3.04
N GLU A 92 11.03 13.05 2.45
CA GLU A 92 10.07 13.74 1.61
C GLU A 92 9.73 12.94 0.34
N LEU A 93 10.69 12.24 -0.23
CA LEU A 93 10.47 11.36 -1.37
C LEU A 93 9.57 10.17 -1.00
N ILE A 94 9.81 9.53 0.15
CA ILE A 94 8.98 8.44 0.66
C ILE A 94 7.55 8.92 0.93
N LYS A 95 7.36 10.04 1.64
CA LYS A 95 6.04 10.64 1.91
C LYS A 95 5.29 10.88 0.60
N ARG A 96 5.92 11.54 -0.36
CA ARG A 96 5.34 11.83 -1.68
C ARG A 96 4.92 10.56 -2.41
N ASN A 97 5.79 9.56 -2.46
CA ASN A 97 5.52 8.32 -3.19
C ASN A 97 4.44 7.49 -2.50
N THR A 98 4.41 7.47 -1.16
CA THR A 98 3.36 6.80 -0.38
C THR A 98 2.00 7.46 -0.61
N ARG A 99 1.93 8.80 -0.60
CA ARG A 99 0.68 9.53 -0.92
C ARG A 99 0.18 9.23 -2.33
N ARG A 100 1.09 9.17 -3.31
CA ARG A 100 0.75 8.78 -4.71
C ARG A 100 0.26 7.34 -4.80
N TYR A 101 0.88 6.45 -4.05
CA TYR A 101 0.46 5.05 -3.99
C TYR A 101 -0.93 4.91 -3.36
N ALA A 102 -1.17 5.55 -2.23
CA ALA A 102 -2.49 5.59 -1.59
C ALA A 102 -3.59 6.13 -2.52
N LYS A 103 -3.30 7.20 -3.27
CA LYS A 103 -4.23 7.74 -4.27
C LYS A 103 -4.57 6.69 -5.34
N ARG A 104 -3.57 5.97 -5.86
CA ARG A 104 -3.81 4.91 -6.86
C ARG A 104 -4.64 3.77 -6.29
N GLN A 105 -4.37 3.34 -5.04
CA GLN A 105 -5.18 2.31 -4.38
C GLN A 105 -6.63 2.74 -4.25
N ILE A 106 -6.90 3.94 -3.76
CA ILE A 106 -8.28 4.46 -3.63
C ILE A 106 -8.97 4.49 -5.00
N THR A 107 -8.28 4.96 -6.03
CA THR A 107 -8.83 5.00 -7.39
C THR A 107 -9.15 3.59 -7.88
N PHE A 108 -8.23 2.64 -7.72
CA PHE A 108 -8.44 1.25 -8.12
C PHE A 108 -9.63 0.62 -7.40
N PHE A 109 -9.67 0.69 -6.08
CA PHE A 109 -10.73 0.06 -5.29
C PHE A 109 -12.11 0.69 -5.50
N ARG A 110 -12.18 1.98 -5.89
CA ARG A 110 -13.45 2.62 -6.24
C ARG A 110 -14.11 2.08 -7.50
N HIS A 111 -13.34 1.42 -8.37
CA HIS A 111 -13.87 0.78 -9.59
C HIS A 111 -14.39 -0.63 -9.32
N ILE A 112 -14.13 -1.20 -8.15
CA ILE A 112 -14.68 -2.50 -7.79
C ILE A 112 -16.15 -2.30 -7.41
N PRO A 113 -17.08 -2.97 -8.08
CA PRO A 113 -18.49 -2.86 -7.74
C PRO A 113 -18.77 -3.43 -6.35
N SER A 114 -19.86 -2.96 -5.74
CA SER A 114 -20.36 -3.48 -4.45
C SER A 114 -19.42 -3.33 -3.25
N VAL A 115 -18.46 -2.39 -3.27
CA VAL A 115 -17.64 -2.08 -2.10
C VAL A 115 -18.40 -1.19 -1.13
N HIS A 116 -18.57 -1.66 0.10
CA HIS A 116 -19.14 -0.90 1.22
C HIS A 116 -18.04 -0.17 1.96
N TRP A 117 -18.06 1.17 1.92
CA TRP A 117 -16.99 2.00 2.45
C TRP A 117 -17.27 2.48 3.87
N PHE A 118 -16.32 2.25 4.77
CA PHE A 118 -16.39 2.67 6.16
C PHE A 118 -15.16 3.48 6.59
N SER A 119 -15.36 4.32 7.61
CA SER A 119 -14.23 4.87 8.36
C SER A 119 -13.67 3.79 9.30
N PRO A 120 -12.34 3.62 9.40
CA PRO A 120 -11.74 2.68 10.34
C PRO A 120 -12.08 2.95 11.82
N SER A 121 -12.52 4.16 12.15
CA SER A 121 -12.98 4.50 13.51
C SER A 121 -14.34 3.90 13.87
N ARG A 122 -15.10 3.38 12.90
CA ARG A 122 -16.44 2.82 13.10
C ARG A 122 -16.42 1.30 13.18
N SER A 123 -15.52 0.73 13.99
CA SER A 123 -15.33 -0.73 14.07
C SER A 123 -16.59 -1.49 14.51
N ALA A 124 -17.40 -0.93 15.41
CA ALA A 124 -18.66 -1.52 15.84
C ALA A 124 -19.68 -1.58 14.69
N GLU A 125 -19.82 -0.50 13.93
CA GLU A 125 -20.70 -0.43 12.75
C GLU A 125 -20.30 -1.44 11.68
N ILE A 126 -18.98 -1.58 11.43
CA ILE A 126 -18.45 -2.58 10.51
C ILE A 126 -18.81 -3.99 10.96
N ARG A 127 -18.65 -4.29 12.24
CA ARG A 127 -18.98 -5.60 12.81
C ARG A 127 -20.46 -5.90 12.60
N THR A 128 -21.35 -5.00 13.02
CA THR A 128 -22.80 -5.16 12.85
C THR A 128 -23.17 -5.34 11.37
N PHE A 129 -22.54 -4.57 10.48
CA PHE A 129 -22.75 -4.73 9.05
C PHE A 129 -22.35 -6.12 8.55
N ILE A 130 -21.22 -6.65 8.98
CA ILE A 130 -20.76 -8.00 8.63
C ILE A 130 -21.77 -9.04 9.15
N GLU A 131 -22.14 -8.95 10.43
CA GLU A 131 -23.07 -9.91 11.07
C GLU A 131 -24.43 -9.95 10.35
N ASN A 132 -24.94 -8.78 9.93
CA ASN A 132 -26.23 -8.69 9.24
C ASN A 132 -26.20 -9.16 7.77
N ASN A 133 -25.03 -9.19 7.14
CA ASN A 133 -24.89 -9.54 5.73
C ASN A 133 -24.19 -10.88 5.49
N LEU A 134 -23.57 -11.48 6.51
CA LEU A 134 -23.17 -12.87 6.45
C LEU A 134 -24.39 -13.72 6.75
N ILE A 135 -24.97 -14.31 5.70
CA ILE A 135 -25.91 -15.41 5.88
C ILE A 135 -25.08 -16.56 6.47
N LEU A 136 -25.29 -16.83 7.74
CA LEU A 136 -24.76 -18.03 8.38
C LEU A 136 -25.40 -19.20 7.67
N LEU A 137 -24.61 -19.84 6.79
CA LEU A 137 -24.95 -21.15 6.20
C LEU A 137 -24.89 -22.22 7.28
#